data_dec640cb5a4f8474c821100a5db6380b
#
_entry.id   dec640cb5a4f8474c821100a5db6380b
#
_cell.length_a   1.000
_cell.length_b   1.000
_cell.length_c   1.000
_cell.angle_alpha   90.00
_cell.angle_beta   90.00
_cell.angle_gamma   90.00
#
_symmetry.space_group_name_H-M   'P 1'
#
loop_
_entity.id
_entity.type
_entity.pdbx_description
1 polymer ?
#
loop_
_entity_poly.entity_id
_entity_poly.type
_entity_poly.pdbx_seq_one_letter_code
_entity_poly.pdbx_strand_id
1 'polypeptide(L)'
;TTLYFGPWAGHHHYDTLGMSLFGCGHELLSDIGYTWSLYRPWVNSAASHNTVVVDGREQSQASGRLLSYKPASPTQVGMISAEASAAFESSTVYTRTMLLVPTGSDSGYTVDLFEVEGGGTHDYLLHGSADFDQSIRTDLSLSETDEELTGIPDGAAYSYISNVRGGDPGDSCKITFEGEGTQVDVHILGAEG
;
A
#
# COMPACT_ATOMS: atom_id res chain seq x y z
N THR A 1 6.19 4.80 10.66
CA THR A 1 6.05 4.06 9.41
C THR A 1 6.81 2.75 9.50
N THR A 2 6.19 1.66 9.08
CA THR A 2 6.78 0.31 9.06
C THR A 2 6.83 -0.18 7.61
N LEU A 3 7.87 -0.90 7.24
CA LEU A 3 8.03 -1.61 5.97
C LEU A 3 8.24 -3.10 6.25
N TYR A 4 7.44 -3.96 5.63
CA TYR A 4 7.48 -5.40 5.80
C TYR A 4 8.35 -6.04 4.71
N PHE A 5 9.49 -6.63 5.08
CA PHE A 5 10.39 -7.31 4.14
C PHE A 5 11.07 -8.55 4.75
N GLY A 6 10.55 -9.01 5.88
CA GLY A 6 11.10 -10.15 6.61
C GLY A 6 11.10 -11.46 5.82
N PRO A 7 11.74 -12.49 6.35
CA PRO A 7 11.74 -13.81 5.73
C PRO A 7 10.35 -14.42 5.77
N TRP A 8 9.96 -15.10 4.69
CA TRP A 8 8.74 -15.87 4.66
C TRP A 8 8.82 -17.03 5.68
N ALA A 9 8.02 -16.95 6.73
CA ALA A 9 7.99 -17.96 7.79
C ALA A 9 6.72 -17.88 8.65
N GLY A 10 6.16 -19.03 9.04
CA GLY A 10 5.08 -19.12 10.01
C GLY A 10 3.77 -18.49 9.54
N HIS A 11 3.18 -17.65 10.38
CA HIS A 11 1.97 -16.89 10.06
C HIS A 11 2.37 -15.65 9.24
N HIS A 12 2.14 -15.70 7.94
CA HIS A 12 2.54 -14.65 7.00
C HIS A 12 1.39 -14.38 6.02
N HIS A 13 1.31 -13.13 5.55
CA HIS A 13 0.42 -12.71 4.48
C HIS A 13 1.22 -12.54 3.18
N TYR A 14 0.54 -12.37 2.06
CA TYR A 14 1.16 -12.04 0.78
C TYR A 14 1.36 -10.53 0.66
N ASP A 15 2.11 -9.95 1.60
CA ASP A 15 2.27 -8.52 1.87
C ASP A 15 3.73 -8.04 1.82
N THR A 16 4.62 -8.83 1.20
CA THR A 16 6.03 -8.47 1.08
C THR A 16 6.17 -7.09 0.42
N LEU A 17 6.96 -6.21 1.05
CA LEU A 17 7.03 -4.77 0.82
C LEU A 17 5.75 -4.00 1.12
N GLY A 18 4.82 -4.58 1.89
CA GLY A 18 3.71 -3.84 2.49
C GLY A 18 4.18 -2.79 3.49
N MET A 19 3.35 -1.79 3.72
CA MET A 19 3.63 -0.75 4.71
C MET A 19 2.46 -0.52 5.66
N SER A 20 2.75 -0.02 6.86
CA SER A 20 1.78 0.62 7.72
C SER A 20 2.26 1.99 8.21
N LEU A 21 1.31 2.87 8.53
CA LEU A 21 1.59 4.21 9.04
C LEU A 21 0.85 4.41 10.36
N PHE A 22 1.61 4.73 11.41
CA PHE A 22 1.07 5.15 12.70
C PHE A 22 1.41 6.63 12.94
N GLY A 23 0.44 7.41 13.36
CA GLY A 23 0.59 8.82 13.68
C GLY A 23 -0.60 9.36 14.46
N CYS A 24 -0.45 10.46 15.15
CA CYS A 24 -1.52 11.11 15.94
C CYS A 24 -2.21 10.19 16.96
N GLY A 25 -1.53 9.13 17.41
CA GLY A 25 -2.08 8.14 18.34
C GLY A 25 -2.92 7.02 17.69
N HIS A 26 -3.02 6.97 16.38
CA HIS A 26 -3.80 5.99 15.62
C HIS A 26 -2.97 5.28 14.55
N GLU A 27 -3.40 4.09 14.18
CA GLU A 27 -2.95 3.44 12.95
C GLU A 27 -3.72 4.05 11.78
N LEU A 28 -3.02 4.87 10.99
CA LEU A 28 -3.61 5.70 9.93
C LEU A 28 -3.77 4.95 8.62
N LEU A 29 -2.78 4.13 8.28
CA LEU A 29 -2.79 3.19 7.16
C LEU A 29 -2.45 1.83 7.75
N SER A 30 -3.44 0.97 7.82
CA SER A 30 -3.33 -0.29 8.55
C SER A 30 -2.66 -1.38 7.75
N ASP A 31 -2.04 -2.29 8.49
CA ASP A 31 -1.85 -3.68 8.09
C ASP A 31 -2.96 -4.51 8.74
N ILE A 32 -3.71 -5.22 7.92
CA ILE A 32 -4.85 -6.01 8.40
C ILE A 32 -4.37 -7.28 9.10
N GLY A 33 -4.80 -7.47 10.34
CA GLY A 33 -4.36 -8.58 11.18
C GLY A 33 -4.83 -9.96 10.70
N TYR A 34 -4.19 -11.00 11.21
CA TYR A 34 -4.48 -12.39 10.88
C TYR A 34 -5.84 -12.86 11.39
N THR A 35 -6.62 -13.55 10.56
CA THR A 35 -7.92 -14.12 10.94
C THR A 35 -8.14 -15.54 10.41
N TRP A 36 -8.99 -16.31 11.11
CA TRP A 36 -9.49 -17.61 10.70
C TRP A 36 -10.95 -17.56 10.24
N SER A 37 -11.51 -16.37 10.04
CA SER A 37 -12.89 -16.16 9.58
C SER A 37 -13.06 -16.45 8.08
N LEU A 38 -14.30 -16.24 7.58
CA LEU A 38 -14.63 -16.31 6.15
C LEU A 38 -13.81 -15.31 5.30
N TYR A 39 -13.29 -14.26 5.93
CA TYR A 39 -12.49 -13.23 5.27
C TYR A 39 -11.00 -13.58 5.17
N ARG A 40 -10.59 -14.78 5.59
CA ARG A 40 -9.19 -15.21 5.51
C ARG A 40 -8.57 -15.07 4.10
N PRO A 41 -9.27 -15.41 2.98
CA PRO A 41 -8.72 -15.21 1.65
C PRO A 41 -8.41 -13.74 1.36
N TRP A 42 -9.27 -12.82 1.80
CA TRP A 42 -9.01 -11.38 1.71
C TRP A 42 -7.81 -10.98 2.57
N VAL A 43 -7.85 -11.28 3.85
CA VAL A 43 -6.83 -10.86 4.84
C VAL A 43 -5.43 -11.36 4.49
N ASN A 44 -5.32 -12.53 3.87
CA ASN A 44 -4.02 -13.07 3.46
C ASN A 44 -3.52 -12.51 2.13
N SER A 45 -4.38 -11.91 1.32
CA SER A 45 -4.08 -11.48 -0.05
C SER A 45 -3.28 -10.18 -0.09
N ALA A 46 -2.39 -10.04 -1.08
CA ALA A 46 -1.70 -8.79 -1.36
C ALA A 46 -2.67 -7.62 -1.58
N ALA A 47 -3.88 -7.89 -2.11
CA ALA A 47 -4.90 -6.87 -2.36
C ALA A 47 -5.44 -6.20 -1.10
N SER A 48 -5.31 -6.80 0.07
CA SER A 48 -5.74 -6.22 1.35
C SER A 48 -4.66 -5.40 2.06
N HIS A 49 -3.46 -5.30 1.46
CA HIS A 49 -2.31 -4.64 2.07
C HIS A 49 -1.85 -3.42 1.26
N ASN A 50 -1.11 -2.54 1.91
CA ASN A 50 -0.55 -1.33 1.30
C ASN A 50 0.71 -1.69 0.50
N THR A 51 0.54 -2.24 -0.70
CA THR A 51 1.61 -2.72 -1.57
C THR A 51 1.22 -2.57 -3.04
N VAL A 52 2.08 -3.03 -3.96
CA VAL A 52 1.76 -3.09 -5.39
C VAL A 52 1.46 -4.53 -5.78
N VAL A 53 0.36 -4.74 -6.48
CA VAL A 53 0.02 -6.01 -7.12
C VAL A 53 0.39 -5.96 -8.60
N VAL A 54 1.02 -7.01 -9.11
CA VAL A 54 1.44 -7.11 -10.51
C VAL A 54 0.52 -8.08 -11.25
N ASP A 55 -0.03 -7.65 -12.39
CA ASP A 55 -0.92 -8.45 -13.26
C ASP A 55 -2.16 -9.01 -12.54
N GLY A 56 -2.63 -8.34 -11.47
CA GLY A 56 -3.76 -8.81 -10.66
C GLY A 56 -3.53 -10.16 -9.98
N ARG A 57 -2.28 -10.55 -9.77
CA ARG A 57 -1.90 -11.86 -9.20
C ARG A 57 -1.49 -11.73 -7.74
N GLU A 58 -1.61 -12.85 -7.03
CA GLU A 58 -1.08 -12.97 -5.67
C GLU A 58 0.45 -13.01 -5.69
N GLN A 59 1.09 -12.48 -4.64
CA GLN A 59 2.52 -12.63 -4.45
C GLN A 59 2.92 -14.10 -4.27
N SER A 60 4.13 -14.44 -4.71
CA SER A 60 4.78 -15.67 -4.33
C SER A 60 5.23 -15.60 -2.86
N GLN A 61 5.52 -16.75 -2.26
CA GLN A 61 6.13 -16.83 -0.94
C GLN A 61 7.57 -16.32 -1.00
N ALA A 62 7.72 -15.02 -0.95
CA ALA A 62 9.00 -14.33 -1.09
C ALA A 62 9.45 -13.69 0.22
N SER A 63 10.77 -13.62 0.39
CA SER A 63 11.42 -12.83 1.44
C SER A 63 12.02 -11.59 0.82
N GLY A 64 11.83 -10.45 1.45
CA GLY A 64 12.50 -9.23 1.03
C GLY A 64 13.95 -9.15 1.54
N ARG A 65 14.69 -8.23 0.98
CA ARG A 65 16.07 -7.92 1.36
C ARG A 65 16.23 -6.42 1.61
N LEU A 66 16.75 -6.07 2.78
CA LEU A 66 17.09 -4.69 3.09
C LEU A 66 18.20 -4.20 2.17
N LEU A 67 17.97 -3.07 1.50
CA LEU A 67 18.96 -2.39 0.66
C LEU A 67 19.66 -1.28 1.43
N SER A 68 18.91 -0.47 2.16
CA SER A 68 19.43 0.65 2.91
C SER A 68 18.54 1.00 4.11
N TYR A 69 19.17 1.47 5.18
CA TYR A 69 18.46 1.96 6.35
C TYR A 69 19.20 3.13 6.99
N LYS A 70 18.47 4.19 7.27
CA LYS A 70 18.93 5.36 8.02
C LYS A 70 17.80 5.79 8.96
N PRO A 71 18.01 5.78 10.28
CA PRO A 71 16.98 6.18 11.22
C PRO A 71 16.65 7.67 11.08
N ALA A 72 15.37 8.01 11.31
CA ALA A 72 14.93 9.39 11.42
C ALA A 72 15.30 10.00 12.77
N SER A 73 15.42 11.32 12.82
CA SER A 73 15.42 12.12 14.03
C SER A 73 14.66 13.42 13.77
N PRO A 74 14.36 14.25 14.80
CA PRO A 74 13.63 15.50 14.58
C PRO A 74 14.29 16.48 13.59
N THR A 75 15.56 16.30 13.28
CA THR A 75 16.34 17.16 12.36
C THR A 75 16.94 16.39 11.18
N GLN A 76 16.62 15.10 11.03
CA GLN A 76 17.23 14.25 10.02
C GLN A 76 16.18 13.35 9.35
N VAL A 77 16.16 13.38 8.03
CA VAL A 77 15.35 12.46 7.23
C VAL A 77 15.78 11.02 7.49
N GLY A 78 14.79 10.18 7.85
CA GLY A 78 14.95 8.74 7.88
C GLY A 78 14.68 8.12 6.53
N MET A 79 15.28 6.97 6.26
CA MET A 79 15.07 6.22 5.03
C MET A 79 15.13 4.72 5.31
N ILE A 80 14.24 3.99 4.67
CA ILE A 80 14.33 2.55 4.54
C ILE A 80 14.06 2.15 3.10
N SER A 81 14.89 1.26 2.56
CA SER A 81 14.72 0.72 1.21
C SER A 81 14.91 -0.79 1.25
N ALA A 82 13.99 -1.52 0.65
CA ALA A 82 14.04 -2.97 0.53
C ALA A 82 13.57 -3.43 -0.84
N GLU A 83 14.01 -4.61 -1.26
CA GLU A 83 13.61 -5.25 -2.51
C GLU A 83 13.01 -6.63 -2.26
N ALA A 84 12.17 -7.09 -3.19
CA ALA A 84 11.60 -8.43 -3.19
C ALA A 84 11.20 -8.88 -4.60
N SER A 85 12.11 -8.85 -5.57
CA SER A 85 11.81 -9.17 -6.98
C SER A 85 11.24 -10.59 -7.18
N ALA A 86 11.45 -11.50 -6.22
CA ALA A 86 10.84 -12.83 -6.22
C ALA A 86 9.35 -12.85 -5.80
N ALA A 87 8.78 -11.71 -5.40
CA ALA A 87 7.36 -11.64 -5.02
C ALA A 87 6.43 -11.91 -6.21
N PHE A 88 6.84 -11.52 -7.41
CA PHE A 88 6.11 -11.82 -8.65
C PHE A 88 7.04 -12.44 -9.69
N GLU A 89 6.60 -13.52 -10.33
CA GLU A 89 7.40 -14.20 -11.36
C GLU A 89 7.65 -13.29 -12.58
N SER A 90 6.70 -12.39 -12.89
CA SER A 90 6.78 -11.46 -14.01
C SER A 90 7.61 -10.21 -13.70
N SER A 91 7.98 -9.93 -12.45
CA SER A 91 8.75 -8.75 -12.09
C SER A 91 10.26 -8.99 -12.11
N THR A 92 11.01 -8.02 -12.62
CA THR A 92 12.49 -7.97 -12.54
C THR A 92 12.99 -6.98 -11.51
N VAL A 93 12.20 -5.94 -11.23
CA VAL A 93 12.40 -4.99 -10.13
C VAL A 93 11.11 -4.94 -9.31
N TYR A 94 11.23 -5.04 -8.01
CA TYR A 94 10.16 -4.85 -7.06
C TYR A 94 10.79 -4.29 -5.79
N THR A 95 10.84 -2.97 -5.70
CA THR A 95 11.62 -2.23 -4.69
C THR A 95 10.77 -1.12 -4.09
N ARG A 96 10.80 -0.98 -2.78
CA ARG A 96 10.14 0.12 -2.08
C ARG A 96 11.14 0.91 -1.26
N THR A 97 11.12 2.23 -1.42
CA THR A 97 11.91 3.17 -0.62
C THR A 97 10.97 4.14 0.07
N MET A 98 11.07 4.22 1.39
CA MET A 98 10.26 5.13 2.19
C MET A 98 11.15 6.14 2.92
N LEU A 99 10.77 7.41 2.85
CA LEU A 99 11.44 8.50 3.55
C LEU A 99 10.49 9.05 4.62
N LEU A 100 10.96 9.17 5.85
CA LEU A 100 10.28 9.92 6.89
C LEU A 100 10.96 11.30 7.01
N VAL A 101 10.23 12.33 6.60
CA VAL A 101 10.73 13.71 6.53
C VAL A 101 10.17 14.52 7.70
N PRO A 102 10.97 14.86 8.71
CA PRO A 102 10.52 15.71 9.81
C PRO A 102 10.34 17.15 9.32
N THR A 103 9.24 17.79 9.74
CA THR A 103 8.95 19.21 9.50
C THR A 103 8.92 20.04 10.80
N GLY A 104 9.05 19.35 11.93
CA GLY A 104 9.09 19.92 13.28
C GLY A 104 9.40 18.84 14.31
N SER A 105 9.32 19.16 15.61
CA SER A 105 9.58 18.21 16.69
C SER A 105 8.59 17.03 16.67
N ASP A 106 7.32 17.29 16.31
CA ASP A 106 6.21 16.35 16.39
C ASP A 106 5.40 16.30 15.09
N SER A 107 6.01 16.73 14.00
CA SER A 107 5.38 16.77 12.67
C SER A 107 6.33 16.28 11.58
N GLY A 108 5.75 15.71 10.55
CA GLY A 108 6.49 15.19 9.40
C GLY A 108 5.55 14.57 8.38
N TYR A 109 6.11 14.12 7.28
CA TYR A 109 5.39 13.35 6.26
C TYR A 109 6.25 12.19 5.76
N THR A 110 5.58 11.23 5.17
CA THR A 110 6.26 10.09 4.53
C THR A 110 6.25 10.29 3.01
N VAL A 111 7.38 10.07 2.35
CA VAL A 111 7.46 9.88 0.91
C VAL A 111 7.62 8.39 0.65
N ASP A 112 6.78 7.88 -0.24
CA ASP A 112 6.80 6.48 -0.66
C ASP A 112 7.11 6.39 -2.15
N LEU A 113 8.15 5.64 -2.47
CA LEU A 113 8.61 5.37 -3.83
C LEU A 113 8.57 3.86 -4.04
N PHE A 114 7.66 3.40 -4.89
CA PHE A 114 7.57 2.00 -5.26
C PHE A 114 7.98 1.83 -6.73
N GLU A 115 9.02 1.08 -6.97
CA GLU A 115 9.59 0.83 -8.28
C GLU A 115 9.31 -0.61 -8.69
N VAL A 116 8.63 -0.79 -9.82
CA VAL A 116 8.29 -2.10 -10.38
C VAL A 116 8.67 -2.13 -11.85
N GLU A 117 9.43 -3.14 -12.25
CA GLU A 117 9.71 -3.45 -13.66
C GLU A 117 9.27 -4.86 -13.98
N GLY A 118 8.65 -5.04 -15.15
CA GLY A 118 8.07 -6.31 -15.60
C GLY A 118 6.59 -6.42 -15.25
N GLY A 119 5.91 -7.40 -15.86
CA GLY A 119 4.45 -7.48 -15.86
C GLY A 119 3.81 -6.52 -16.85
N GLY A 120 2.49 -6.54 -16.93
CA GLY A 120 1.67 -5.71 -17.84
C GLY A 120 0.86 -4.64 -17.11
N THR A 121 0.47 -4.89 -15.86
CA THR A 121 -0.30 -3.95 -15.02
C THR A 121 0.28 -3.90 -13.61
N HIS A 122 0.23 -2.72 -13.00
CA HIS A 122 0.72 -2.50 -11.64
C HIS A 122 -0.35 -1.75 -10.84
N ASP A 123 -0.97 -2.44 -9.88
CA ASP A 123 -2.02 -1.87 -9.04
C ASP A 123 -1.41 -1.44 -7.70
N TYR A 124 -1.21 -0.15 -7.50
CA TYR A 124 -0.81 0.39 -6.19
C TYR A 124 -2.03 0.45 -5.27
N LEU A 125 -2.01 -0.36 -4.22
CA LEU A 125 -3.09 -0.45 -3.25
C LEU A 125 -2.73 0.31 -1.98
N LEU A 126 -3.66 1.12 -1.50
CA LEU A 126 -3.52 1.86 -0.26
C LEU A 126 -4.84 1.83 0.51
N HIS A 127 -4.79 1.33 1.73
CA HIS A 127 -5.92 1.17 2.63
C HIS A 127 -5.83 2.17 3.78
N GLY A 128 -6.97 2.67 4.22
CA GLY A 128 -7.07 3.45 5.43
C GLY A 128 -6.94 2.62 6.71
N SER A 129 -7.45 3.13 7.82
CA SER A 129 -7.46 2.40 9.08
C SER A 129 -8.43 1.21 9.03
N ALA A 130 -8.00 0.06 9.54
CA ALA A 130 -8.85 -1.10 9.76
C ALA A 130 -9.61 -1.05 11.10
N ASP A 131 -9.26 -0.12 11.98
CA ASP A 131 -9.83 -0.03 13.35
C ASP A 131 -11.13 0.75 13.41
N PHE A 132 -11.40 1.63 12.41
CA PHE A 132 -12.59 2.48 12.38
C PHE A 132 -13.00 2.86 10.96
N ASP A 133 -14.28 3.19 10.80
CA ASP A 133 -14.83 3.65 9.53
C ASP A 133 -14.26 5.02 9.14
N GLN A 134 -13.89 5.16 7.88
CA GLN A 134 -13.38 6.40 7.32
C GLN A 134 -14.21 6.85 6.13
N SER A 135 -14.35 8.16 5.96
CA SER A 135 -14.79 8.76 4.72
C SER A 135 -13.59 9.06 3.82
N ILE A 136 -13.78 8.90 2.52
CA ILE A 136 -12.77 9.23 1.53
C ILE A 136 -13.22 10.46 0.75
N ARG A 137 -12.34 11.45 0.65
CA ARG A 137 -12.49 12.62 -0.22
C ARG A 137 -11.34 12.67 -1.21
N THR A 138 -11.61 13.16 -2.41
CA THR A 138 -10.59 13.37 -3.44
C THR A 138 -10.93 14.58 -4.29
N ASP A 139 -9.93 15.15 -4.94
CA ASP A 139 -10.09 16.18 -5.95
C ASP A 139 -10.43 15.62 -7.34
N LEU A 140 -10.45 14.28 -7.49
CA LEU A 140 -10.83 13.61 -8.71
C LEU A 140 -12.34 13.71 -8.96
N SER A 141 -12.71 13.83 -10.23
CA SER A 141 -14.09 13.63 -10.68
C SER A 141 -14.36 12.13 -10.81
N LEU A 142 -14.89 11.53 -9.74
CA LEU A 142 -15.19 10.11 -9.72
C LEU A 142 -16.54 9.81 -10.36
N SER A 143 -16.60 8.76 -11.19
CA SER A 143 -17.82 8.15 -11.71
C SER A 143 -17.96 6.71 -11.20
N GLU A 144 -19.21 6.24 -11.08
CA GLU A 144 -19.45 4.81 -10.93
C GLU A 144 -18.89 4.11 -12.17
N THR A 145 -18.19 3.02 -11.96
CA THR A 145 -17.69 2.17 -13.04
C THR A 145 -18.44 0.85 -13.00
N ASP A 146 -18.92 0.41 -14.15
CA ASP A 146 -19.45 -0.94 -14.35
C ASP A 146 -18.30 -1.96 -14.48
N GLU A 147 -17.07 -1.50 -14.52
CA GLU A 147 -15.90 -2.36 -14.44
C GLU A 147 -15.83 -2.93 -13.03
N GLU A 148 -16.43 -4.09 -12.87
CA GLU A 148 -16.10 -4.93 -11.73
C GLU A 148 -14.59 -5.18 -11.81
N LEU A 149 -13.88 -5.06 -10.71
CA LEU A 149 -12.48 -5.53 -10.59
C LEU A 149 -12.39 -7.07 -10.80
N THR A 150 -13.41 -7.66 -11.44
CA THR A 150 -13.63 -9.09 -11.70
C THR A 150 -12.91 -9.59 -12.96
N GLY A 151 -12.44 -8.69 -13.83
CA GLY A 151 -11.64 -9.08 -15.00
C GLY A 151 -10.19 -9.45 -14.64
N ILE A 152 -9.83 -9.38 -13.38
CA ILE A 152 -8.50 -9.70 -12.86
C ILE A 152 -8.42 -11.20 -12.60
N PRO A 153 -7.36 -11.91 -13.05
CA PRO A 153 -7.21 -13.33 -12.81
C PRO A 153 -7.33 -13.68 -11.32
N ASP A 154 -7.98 -14.81 -11.01
CA ASP A 154 -8.10 -15.33 -9.66
C ASP A 154 -6.76 -15.30 -8.91
N GLY A 155 -6.75 -14.74 -7.71
CA GLY A 155 -5.58 -14.78 -6.86
C GLY A 155 -5.46 -13.61 -5.89
N ALA A 156 -5.65 -12.38 -6.34
CA ALA A 156 -5.41 -11.21 -5.50
C ALA A 156 -6.64 -10.72 -4.70
N ALA A 157 -7.70 -11.53 -4.60
CA ALA A 157 -8.91 -11.27 -3.79
C ALA A 157 -9.64 -9.94 -4.10
N TYR A 158 -9.54 -9.42 -5.31
CA TYR A 158 -10.24 -8.17 -5.73
C TYR A 158 -11.77 -8.25 -5.63
N SER A 159 -12.34 -9.47 -5.66
CA SER A 159 -13.78 -9.68 -5.48
C SER A 159 -14.33 -9.22 -4.13
N TYR A 160 -13.47 -8.95 -3.16
CA TYR A 160 -13.85 -8.38 -1.87
C TYR A 160 -13.97 -6.84 -1.91
N ILE A 161 -13.48 -6.19 -2.97
CA ILE A 161 -13.59 -4.74 -3.14
C ILE A 161 -14.92 -4.43 -3.83
N SER A 162 -15.72 -3.55 -3.23
CA SER A 162 -17.05 -3.17 -3.72
C SER A 162 -17.19 -1.65 -3.82
N ASN A 163 -18.27 -1.18 -4.47
CA ASN A 163 -18.55 0.24 -4.68
C ASN A 163 -17.41 0.98 -5.39
N VAL A 164 -16.85 0.34 -6.41
CA VAL A 164 -15.71 0.88 -7.17
C VAL A 164 -16.13 2.14 -7.93
N ARG A 165 -15.28 3.15 -7.87
CA ARG A 165 -15.41 4.39 -8.62
C ARG A 165 -14.08 4.70 -9.28
N GLY A 166 -14.13 5.18 -10.51
CA GLY A 166 -12.96 5.54 -11.29
C GLY A 166 -12.91 7.03 -11.61
N GLY A 167 -11.70 7.53 -11.79
CA GLY A 167 -11.42 8.89 -12.23
C GLY A 167 -10.01 9.00 -12.80
N ASP A 168 -9.80 9.95 -13.70
CA ASP A 168 -8.49 10.22 -14.28
C ASP A 168 -7.66 11.08 -13.29
N PRO A 169 -6.52 10.61 -12.80
CA PRO A 169 -5.67 11.36 -11.87
C PRO A 169 -4.90 12.53 -12.52
N GLY A 170 -4.80 12.57 -13.87
CA GLY A 170 -3.94 13.51 -14.57
C GLY A 170 -2.50 13.46 -14.06
N ASP A 171 -1.82 14.62 -13.98
CA ASP A 171 -0.43 14.69 -13.50
C ASP A 171 -0.31 14.44 -11.98
N SER A 172 -1.39 14.66 -11.23
CA SER A 172 -1.41 14.46 -9.77
C SER A 172 -2.83 14.44 -9.22
N CYS A 173 -3.03 13.74 -8.11
CA CYS A 173 -4.28 13.80 -7.37
C CYS A 173 -4.04 13.75 -5.86
N LYS A 174 -5.08 14.16 -5.12
CA LYS A 174 -5.12 14.06 -3.67
C LYS A 174 -6.26 13.17 -3.23
N ILE A 175 -5.96 12.27 -2.31
CA ILE A 175 -6.93 11.42 -1.61
C ILE A 175 -6.81 11.71 -0.13
N THR A 176 -7.92 11.92 0.55
CA THR A 176 -7.99 12.16 1.99
C THR A 176 -8.82 11.07 2.65
N PHE A 177 -8.24 10.35 3.59
CA PHE A 177 -8.94 9.46 4.52
C PHE A 177 -9.23 10.23 5.80
N GLU A 178 -10.47 10.23 6.27
CA GLU A 178 -10.91 10.98 7.46
C GLU A 178 -11.81 10.13 8.37
N GLY A 179 -11.47 10.03 9.65
CA GLY A 179 -12.23 9.33 10.66
C GLY A 179 -11.63 9.50 12.06
N GLU A 180 -12.45 9.33 13.11
CA GLU A 180 -12.05 9.39 14.54
C GLU A 180 -11.20 10.64 14.90
N GLY A 181 -11.50 11.77 14.25
CA GLY A 181 -10.76 13.03 14.47
C GLY A 181 -9.35 13.05 13.87
N THR A 182 -9.01 12.08 13.05
CA THR A 182 -7.75 12.02 12.29
C THR A 182 -7.99 12.19 10.80
N GLN A 183 -6.95 12.65 10.11
CA GLN A 183 -6.95 12.81 8.66
C GLN A 183 -5.60 12.37 8.10
N VAL A 184 -5.63 11.63 7.00
CA VAL A 184 -4.44 11.29 6.20
C VAL A 184 -4.63 11.85 4.80
N ASP A 185 -3.76 12.76 4.42
CA ASP A 185 -3.68 13.28 3.06
C ASP A 185 -2.63 12.51 2.27
N VAL A 186 -3.04 11.88 1.19
CA VAL A 186 -2.18 11.18 0.24
C VAL A 186 -2.12 11.98 -1.05
N HIS A 187 -0.92 12.35 -1.46
CA HIS A 187 -0.66 13.01 -2.73
C HIS A 187 0.01 12.02 -3.67
N ILE A 188 -0.62 11.72 -4.78
CA ILE A 188 -0.08 10.89 -5.85
C ILE A 188 0.46 11.83 -6.93
N LEU A 189 1.72 11.67 -7.31
CA LEU A 189 2.43 12.53 -8.26
C LEU A 189 2.94 11.69 -9.43
N GLY A 190 2.80 12.21 -10.65
CA GLY A 190 3.33 11.57 -11.85
C GLY A 190 2.55 10.31 -12.26
N ALA A 191 1.24 10.29 -12.05
CA ALA A 191 0.38 9.19 -12.47
C ALA A 191 0.18 9.20 -14.01
N GLU A 192 1.26 9.06 -14.77
CA GLU A 192 1.15 8.71 -16.18
C GLU A 192 0.99 7.20 -16.28
N GLY A 193 -0.18 6.75 -16.71
CA GLY A 193 -0.49 5.35 -16.98
C GLY A 193 -0.24 4.97 -18.44
#